data_a0bc1c92a5c595911f7d8e6836804428
#
_entry.id   a0bc1c92a5c595911f7d8e6836804428
#
_cell.length_a   1.000
_cell.length_b   1.000
_cell.length_c   1.000
_cell.angle_alpha   90.00
_cell.angle_beta   90.00
_cell.angle_gamma   90.00
#
_symmetry.space_group_name_H-M   'P 1'
#
loop_
_entity.id
_entity.type
_entity.pdbx_description
1 polymer ?
#
loop_
_entity_poly.entity_id
_entity_poly.type
_entity_poly.pdbx_seq_one_letter_code
_entity_poly.pdbx_strand_id
1 'polypeptide(L)'
;LQGADKVVYAVAQGAIAGGGFLGGTSGPGGASVQKNHPTVATIPNGAIVEREIPAEVVHNGSLNLMLREADYTSAARMAEAINRVFPNTAVAKDSRTVNVIVPPEYSAYEVNFVASIGGIELEPDAAARVVINERTGVIVATSNVRVSKVAVSHGSLTISIASTLTASQ
;
A
#
# COMPACT_ATOMS: atom_id res chain seq x y z
N LEU A 1 -9.20 -2.95 -23.60
CA LEU A 1 -7.89 -3.29 -23.05
C LEU A 1 -7.45 -4.62 -23.65
N GLN A 2 -6.34 -4.60 -24.38
CA GLN A 2 -5.76 -5.78 -25.03
C GLN A 2 -4.39 -6.06 -24.41
N GLY A 3 -4.14 -7.32 -24.10
CA GLY A 3 -2.84 -7.78 -23.61
C GLY A 3 -1.79 -7.88 -24.70
N ALA A 4 -0.54 -8.15 -24.31
CA ALA A 4 0.57 -8.40 -25.22
C ALA A 4 0.37 -9.66 -26.09
N ASP A 5 -0.46 -10.58 -25.61
CA ASP A 5 -0.93 -11.82 -26.29
C ASP A 5 -2.02 -11.55 -27.33
N LYS A 6 -2.35 -10.29 -27.59
CA LYS A 6 -3.44 -9.82 -28.47
C LYS A 6 -4.85 -10.25 -28.05
N VAL A 7 -5.02 -10.74 -26.82
CA VAL A 7 -6.32 -11.10 -26.26
C VAL A 7 -6.99 -9.85 -25.69
N VAL A 8 -8.30 -9.70 -25.96
CA VAL A 8 -9.10 -8.62 -25.36
C VAL A 8 -9.60 -9.08 -23.99
N TYR A 9 -9.17 -8.38 -22.93
CA TYR A 9 -9.55 -8.66 -21.54
C TYR A 9 -10.66 -7.78 -21.03
N ALA A 10 -10.75 -6.56 -21.53
CA ALA A 10 -11.83 -5.65 -21.20
C ALA A 10 -12.15 -4.69 -22.35
N VAL A 11 -13.43 -4.38 -22.49
CA VAL A 11 -13.95 -3.44 -23.49
C VAL A 11 -14.56 -2.25 -22.76
N ALA A 12 -14.29 -1.05 -23.28
CA ALA A 12 -14.94 0.15 -22.78
C ALA A 12 -16.29 0.33 -23.48
N GLN A 13 -17.36 0.40 -22.69
CA GLN A 13 -18.72 0.64 -23.17
C GLN A 13 -19.43 1.58 -22.19
N GLY A 14 -20.00 2.67 -22.70
CA GLY A 14 -20.75 3.61 -21.89
C GLY A 14 -20.78 5.02 -22.47
N ALA A 15 -21.43 5.91 -21.74
CA ALA A 15 -21.46 7.33 -22.09
C ALA A 15 -20.07 7.96 -21.91
N ILE A 16 -19.62 8.68 -22.92
CA ILE A 16 -18.33 9.36 -22.90
C ILE A 16 -18.47 10.65 -22.09
N ALA A 17 -17.71 10.76 -21.02
CA ALA A 17 -17.57 11.97 -20.24
C ALA A 17 -16.24 12.66 -20.60
N GLY A 18 -16.32 13.90 -21.06
CA GLY A 18 -15.16 14.69 -21.44
C GLY A 18 -14.64 14.35 -22.83
N GLY A 19 -14.68 15.29 -23.66
CA GLY A 19 -14.16 15.28 -25.02
C GLY A 19 -14.48 16.64 -25.59
N GLY A 20 -13.60 17.35 -26.17
CA GLY A 20 -13.67 18.63 -26.82
C GLY A 20 -14.92 19.48 -26.71
N PHE A 21 -14.72 20.73 -26.42
CA PHE A 21 -15.74 21.77 -26.49
C PHE A 21 -15.81 22.33 -27.93
N LEU A 22 -16.96 22.18 -28.55
CA LEU A 22 -17.29 22.92 -29.79
C LEU A 22 -18.06 24.17 -29.37
N GLY A 23 -17.39 25.30 -29.29
CA GLY A 23 -18.02 26.61 -29.16
C GLY A 23 -18.00 27.32 -30.47
N GLY A 24 -19.16 27.48 -31.12
CA GLY A 24 -19.35 28.27 -32.30
C GLY A 24 -20.68 29.00 -32.23
N THR A 25 -20.67 30.32 -32.39
CA THR A 25 -21.87 31.08 -32.67
C THR A 25 -22.12 31.10 -34.18
N SER A 26 -23.21 30.51 -34.63
CA SER A 26 -23.67 30.60 -36.00
C SER A 26 -24.28 31.99 -36.25
N GLY A 27 -23.46 32.89 -36.83
CA GLY A 27 -23.87 34.20 -37.32
C GLY A 27 -22.94 34.67 -38.42
N PRO A 28 -23.37 35.53 -39.36
CA PRO A 28 -22.51 36.03 -40.44
C PRO A 28 -21.37 36.86 -39.80
N GLY A 29 -20.17 36.32 -39.81
CA GLY A 29 -18.96 36.91 -39.22
C GLY A 29 -18.43 36.27 -37.95
N GLY A 30 -19.03 35.17 -37.46
CA GLY A 30 -18.62 34.46 -36.28
C GLY A 30 -17.35 33.61 -36.51
N ALA A 31 -16.30 33.87 -35.74
CA ALA A 31 -15.12 33.04 -35.72
C ALA A 31 -15.42 31.68 -35.05
N SER A 32 -15.30 30.58 -35.78
CA SER A 32 -15.37 29.24 -35.20
C SER A 32 -14.03 28.92 -34.52
N VAL A 33 -14.01 28.78 -33.19
CA VAL A 33 -12.86 28.28 -32.47
C VAL A 33 -13.02 26.77 -32.34
N GLN A 34 -12.39 26.02 -33.22
CA GLN A 34 -12.23 24.58 -33.10
C GLN A 34 -11.02 24.30 -32.24
N LYS A 35 -11.22 23.95 -30.99
CA LYS A 35 -10.15 23.59 -30.09
C LYS A 35 -10.08 22.06 -29.99
N ASN A 36 -9.05 21.50 -30.58
CA ASN A 36 -8.59 20.09 -30.53
C ASN A 36 -9.66 19.01 -30.78
N HIS A 37 -9.38 18.15 -31.74
CA HIS A 37 -10.04 16.85 -31.83
C HIS A 37 -9.71 16.06 -30.55
N PRO A 38 -10.69 15.67 -29.72
CA PRO A 38 -10.43 14.89 -28.53
C PRO A 38 -9.98 13.49 -28.95
N THR A 39 -8.70 13.21 -28.76
CA THR A 39 -8.12 11.87 -28.97
C THR A 39 -8.25 11.00 -27.73
N VAL A 40 -8.68 11.58 -26.61
CA VAL A 40 -8.81 10.91 -25.32
C VAL A 40 -10.17 11.24 -24.72
N ALA A 41 -10.86 10.19 -24.21
CA ALA A 41 -12.12 10.31 -23.54
C ALA A 41 -12.15 9.43 -22.28
N THR A 42 -12.96 9.79 -21.30
CA THR A 42 -13.17 9.01 -20.08
C THR A 42 -14.57 8.43 -20.09
N ILE A 43 -14.69 7.15 -19.80
CA ILE A 43 -15.97 6.45 -19.62
C ILE A 43 -16.05 6.03 -18.15
N PRO A 44 -16.76 6.76 -17.29
CA PRO A 44 -16.89 6.38 -15.88
C PRO A 44 -17.62 5.04 -15.74
N ASN A 45 -17.04 4.11 -14.98
CA ASN A 45 -17.60 2.78 -14.72
C ASN A 45 -18.00 2.00 -15.98
N GLY A 46 -17.35 2.28 -17.11
CA GLY A 46 -17.71 1.74 -18.41
C GLY A 46 -16.79 0.65 -18.94
N ALA A 47 -16.03 -0.04 -18.10
CA ALA A 47 -15.24 -1.19 -18.49
C ALA A 47 -16.00 -2.48 -18.21
N ILE A 48 -16.21 -3.26 -19.27
CA ILE A 48 -16.80 -4.61 -19.18
C ILE A 48 -15.64 -5.59 -19.30
N VAL A 49 -15.53 -6.51 -18.35
CA VAL A 49 -14.52 -7.57 -18.37
C VAL A 49 -15.03 -8.68 -19.31
N GLU A 50 -14.30 -8.91 -20.40
CA GLU A 50 -14.61 -9.93 -21.40
C GLU A 50 -13.97 -11.28 -21.06
N ARG A 51 -12.84 -11.23 -20.36
CA ARG A 51 -12.11 -12.43 -19.94
C ARG A 51 -11.51 -12.23 -18.56
N GLU A 52 -11.79 -13.17 -17.68
CA GLU A 52 -11.12 -13.26 -16.38
C GLU A 52 -9.63 -13.59 -16.56
N ILE A 53 -8.78 -12.89 -15.82
CA ILE A 53 -7.37 -13.23 -15.68
C ILE A 53 -7.28 -14.11 -14.44
N PRO A 54 -6.99 -15.42 -14.58
CA PRO A 54 -6.81 -16.26 -13.42
C PRO A 54 -5.62 -15.74 -12.60
N ALA A 55 -5.88 -15.35 -11.38
CA ALA A 55 -4.86 -14.94 -10.43
C ALA A 55 -4.54 -16.16 -9.56
N GLU A 56 -3.50 -16.90 -9.91
CA GLU A 56 -2.94 -17.92 -9.04
C GLU A 56 -2.07 -17.21 -7.98
N VAL A 57 -2.46 -17.35 -6.72
CA VAL A 57 -1.71 -16.78 -5.59
C VAL A 57 -0.53 -17.67 -5.21
N VAL A 58 -0.71 -18.99 -5.38
CA VAL A 58 0.31 -20.01 -5.10
C VAL A 58 0.91 -20.47 -6.40
N HIS A 59 2.22 -20.33 -6.54
CA HIS A 59 2.98 -20.81 -7.69
C HIS A 59 4.01 -21.84 -7.24
N ASN A 60 3.97 -23.04 -7.82
CA ASN A 60 4.89 -24.12 -7.48
C ASN A 60 4.94 -24.43 -5.97
N GLY A 61 3.79 -24.45 -5.31
CA GLY A 61 3.69 -24.73 -3.87
C GLY A 61 4.26 -23.64 -2.97
N SER A 62 4.43 -22.41 -3.48
CA SER A 62 4.87 -21.28 -2.69
C SER A 62 4.14 -20.00 -3.07
N LEU A 63 4.06 -19.06 -2.14
CA LEU A 63 3.53 -17.73 -2.38
C LEU A 63 4.50 -16.66 -1.87
N ASN A 64 4.44 -15.49 -2.46
CA ASN A 64 5.23 -14.34 -2.03
C ASN A 64 4.30 -13.29 -1.43
N LEU A 65 4.49 -13.03 -0.14
CA LEU A 65 3.84 -11.92 0.54
C LEU A 65 4.70 -10.66 0.34
N MET A 66 4.06 -9.58 -0.04
CA MET A 66 4.76 -8.31 -0.28
C MET A 66 4.30 -7.27 0.73
N LEU A 67 5.26 -6.69 1.45
CA LEU A 67 5.02 -5.54 2.32
C LEU A 67 4.70 -4.31 1.47
N ARG A 68 3.74 -3.52 1.92
CA ARG A 68 3.37 -2.26 1.28
C ARG A 68 4.52 -1.26 1.34
N GLU A 69 5.18 -1.15 2.48
CA GLU A 69 6.40 -0.37 2.71
C GLU A 69 7.58 -1.34 2.94
N ALA A 70 8.70 -1.07 2.28
CA ALA A 70 9.88 -1.90 2.40
C ALA A 70 10.57 -1.67 3.75
N ASP A 71 10.64 -2.70 4.60
CA ASP A 71 11.32 -2.65 5.88
C ASP A 71 11.82 -4.04 6.28
N TYR A 72 13.13 -4.15 6.56
CA TYR A 72 13.77 -5.42 6.92
C TYR A 72 13.27 -6.00 8.23
N THR A 73 13.01 -5.14 9.23
CA THR A 73 12.54 -5.57 10.54
C THR A 73 11.11 -6.12 10.45
N SER A 74 10.22 -5.43 9.73
CA SER A 74 8.86 -5.90 9.49
C SER A 74 8.82 -7.18 8.68
N ALA A 75 9.68 -7.32 7.65
CA ALA A 75 9.78 -8.55 6.87
C ALA A 75 10.24 -9.74 7.73
N ALA A 76 11.25 -9.52 8.58
CA ALA A 76 11.73 -10.56 9.51
C ALA A 76 10.65 -10.94 10.53
N ARG A 77 9.97 -9.97 11.15
CA ARG A 77 8.88 -10.21 12.10
C ARG A 77 7.70 -10.95 11.45
N MET A 78 7.38 -10.63 10.19
CA MET A 78 6.35 -11.35 9.44
C MET A 78 6.73 -12.82 9.24
N ALA A 79 7.95 -13.10 8.78
CA ALA A 79 8.43 -14.47 8.62
C ALA A 79 8.43 -15.24 9.96
N GLU A 80 8.83 -14.59 11.05
CA GLU A 80 8.83 -15.17 12.38
C GLU A 80 7.39 -15.44 12.88
N ALA A 81 6.45 -14.50 12.70
CA ALA A 81 5.06 -14.68 13.10
C ALA A 81 4.41 -15.85 12.35
N ILE A 82 4.66 -15.99 11.05
CA ILE A 82 4.19 -17.12 10.27
C ILE A 82 4.82 -18.43 10.76
N ASN A 83 6.12 -18.45 11.02
CA ASN A 83 6.84 -19.65 11.48
C ASN A 83 6.44 -20.08 12.88
N ARG A 84 5.85 -19.22 13.72
CA ARG A 84 5.26 -19.63 15.01
C ARG A 84 4.01 -20.49 14.83
N VAL A 85 3.23 -20.23 13.78
CA VAL A 85 2.00 -20.98 13.48
C VAL A 85 2.28 -22.15 12.55
N PHE A 86 3.11 -21.92 11.53
CA PHE A 86 3.51 -22.90 10.52
C PHE A 86 5.04 -23.00 10.50
N PRO A 87 5.62 -23.92 11.27
CA PRO A 87 7.08 -24.00 11.42
C PRO A 87 7.83 -24.22 10.09
N ASN A 88 8.90 -23.46 9.88
CA ASN A 88 9.80 -23.56 8.72
C ASN A 88 9.14 -23.32 7.34
N THR A 89 8.03 -22.57 7.29
CA THR A 89 7.33 -22.28 6.04
C THR A 89 7.67 -20.92 5.45
N ALA A 90 8.06 -19.94 6.27
CA ALA A 90 8.27 -18.55 5.84
C ALA A 90 9.74 -18.12 5.92
N VAL A 91 10.22 -17.45 4.88
CA VAL A 91 11.56 -16.86 4.82
C VAL A 91 11.47 -15.45 4.23
N ALA A 92 11.99 -14.46 4.95
CA ALA A 92 12.16 -13.10 4.41
C ALA A 92 13.31 -13.13 3.39
N LYS A 93 13.00 -12.83 2.12
CA LYS A 93 14.00 -12.77 1.03
C LYS A 93 14.68 -11.41 0.95
N ASP A 94 13.90 -10.36 1.17
CA ASP A 94 14.36 -8.98 1.15
C ASP A 94 13.48 -8.11 2.05
N SER A 95 13.69 -6.78 2.03
CA SER A 95 12.94 -5.82 2.85
C SER A 95 11.46 -5.73 2.52
N ARG A 96 11.01 -6.30 1.41
CA ARG A 96 9.64 -6.21 0.94
C ARG A 96 8.97 -7.57 0.77
N THR A 97 9.75 -8.62 0.52
CA THR A 97 9.23 -9.92 0.10
C THR A 97 9.50 -10.99 1.15
N VAL A 98 8.43 -11.63 1.59
CA VAL A 98 8.48 -12.86 2.40
C VAL A 98 7.93 -14.00 1.56
N ASN A 99 8.78 -15.00 1.29
CA ASN A 99 8.38 -16.20 0.60
C ASN A 99 7.83 -17.21 1.61
N VAL A 100 6.69 -17.78 1.30
CA VAL A 100 6.01 -18.76 2.14
C VAL A 100 5.78 -20.04 1.32
N ILE A 101 6.26 -21.16 1.83
CA ILE A 101 6.06 -22.47 1.23
C ILE A 101 4.77 -23.05 1.80
N VAL A 102 3.90 -23.55 0.92
CA VAL A 102 2.65 -24.21 1.32
C VAL A 102 2.98 -25.59 1.85
N PRO A 103 2.62 -25.91 3.11
CA PRO A 103 2.85 -27.25 3.64
C PRO A 103 2.07 -28.31 2.86
N PRO A 104 2.59 -29.54 2.71
CA PRO A 104 1.93 -30.59 1.91
C PRO A 104 0.49 -30.89 2.31
N GLU A 105 0.17 -30.74 3.60
CA GLU A 105 -1.17 -30.91 4.16
C GLU A 105 -2.18 -29.89 3.64
N TYR A 106 -1.73 -28.73 3.16
CA TYR A 106 -2.55 -27.66 2.59
C TYR A 106 -2.55 -27.61 1.07
N SER A 107 -1.82 -28.51 0.39
CA SER A 107 -1.69 -28.50 -1.07
C SER A 107 -3.03 -28.63 -1.82
N ALA A 108 -4.03 -29.27 -1.22
CA ALA A 108 -5.40 -29.35 -1.74
C ALA A 108 -6.32 -28.21 -1.25
N TYR A 109 -5.86 -27.41 -0.29
CA TYR A 109 -6.64 -26.37 0.39
C TYR A 109 -5.85 -25.07 0.51
N GLU A 110 -5.20 -24.64 -0.56
CA GLU A 110 -4.33 -23.46 -0.60
C GLU A 110 -5.02 -22.18 -0.14
N VAL A 111 -6.31 -22.02 -0.50
CA VAL A 111 -7.12 -20.87 -0.08
C VAL A 111 -7.26 -20.81 1.45
N ASN A 112 -7.45 -21.95 2.10
CA ASN A 112 -7.57 -22.02 3.56
C ASN A 112 -6.23 -21.68 4.23
N PHE A 113 -5.12 -22.12 3.64
CA PHE A 113 -3.79 -21.76 4.12
C PHE A 113 -3.53 -20.25 4.02
N VAL A 114 -3.83 -19.65 2.86
CA VAL A 114 -3.70 -18.20 2.65
C VAL A 114 -4.59 -17.43 3.63
N ALA A 115 -5.82 -17.89 3.85
CA ALA A 115 -6.73 -17.28 4.82
C ALA A 115 -6.19 -17.36 6.26
N SER A 116 -5.60 -18.51 6.63
CA SER A 116 -4.97 -18.71 7.95
C SER A 116 -3.78 -17.77 8.16
N ILE A 117 -2.94 -17.58 7.13
CA ILE A 117 -1.84 -16.60 7.17
C ILE A 117 -2.39 -15.17 7.34
N GLY A 118 -3.48 -14.83 6.62
CA GLY A 118 -4.11 -13.53 6.71
C GLY A 118 -4.68 -13.19 8.09
N GLY A 119 -4.95 -14.21 8.93
CA GLY A 119 -5.39 -14.05 10.30
C GLY A 119 -4.27 -13.91 11.34
N ILE A 120 -2.99 -14.01 10.94
CA ILE A 120 -1.86 -13.91 11.86
C ILE A 120 -1.61 -12.43 12.21
N GLU A 121 -1.70 -12.12 13.50
CA GLU A 121 -1.36 -10.80 14.01
C GLU A 121 0.16 -10.62 14.12
N LEU A 122 0.64 -9.47 13.69
CA LEU A 122 2.04 -9.08 13.83
C LEU A 122 2.15 -7.57 14.15
N GLU A 123 3.19 -7.21 14.88
CA GLU A 123 3.53 -5.81 15.13
C GLU A 123 4.61 -5.36 14.11
N PRO A 124 4.23 -4.58 13.08
CA PRO A 124 5.21 -4.06 12.13
C PRO A 124 6.14 -3.06 12.82
N ASP A 125 7.32 -2.87 12.26
CA ASP A 125 8.16 -1.77 12.67
C ASP A 125 7.57 -0.45 12.15
N ALA A 126 7.31 0.47 13.04
CA ALA A 126 6.77 1.77 12.69
C ALA A 126 7.86 2.83 12.90
N ALA A 127 8.16 3.59 11.87
CA ALA A 127 9.10 4.70 11.98
C ALA A 127 8.62 5.70 13.05
N ALA A 128 9.50 6.03 13.99
CA ALA A 128 9.23 7.06 14.98
C ALA A 128 9.02 8.39 14.25
N ARG A 129 7.84 8.97 14.37
CA ARG A 129 7.48 10.21 13.68
C ARG A 129 6.86 11.21 14.64
N VAL A 130 7.29 12.45 14.52
CA VAL A 130 6.69 13.60 15.22
C VAL A 130 6.20 14.57 14.15
N VAL A 131 4.96 14.97 14.25
CA VAL A 131 4.35 15.98 13.39
C VAL A 131 3.97 17.18 14.25
N ILE A 132 4.45 18.35 13.89
CA ILE A 132 4.19 19.59 14.60
C ILE A 132 3.42 20.52 13.66
N ASN A 133 2.26 20.98 14.10
CA ASN A 133 1.51 22.01 13.40
C ASN A 133 1.80 23.35 14.10
N GLU A 134 2.65 24.16 13.51
CA GLU A 134 3.09 25.44 14.08
C GLU A 134 1.93 26.44 14.26
N ARG A 135 0.93 26.39 13.37
CA ARG A 135 -0.21 27.33 13.42
C ARG A 135 -1.17 27.04 14.57
N THR A 136 -1.36 25.76 14.90
CA THR A 136 -2.31 25.33 15.94
C THR A 136 -1.63 24.94 17.24
N GLY A 137 -0.31 24.78 17.25
CA GLY A 137 0.47 24.30 18.40
C GLY A 137 0.26 22.80 18.67
N VAL A 138 -0.40 22.06 17.78
CA VAL A 138 -0.66 20.63 17.96
C VAL A 138 0.59 19.82 17.63
N ILE A 139 0.95 18.93 18.55
CA ILE A 139 2.04 17.96 18.39
C ILE A 139 1.44 16.55 18.42
N VAL A 140 1.73 15.77 17.40
CA VAL A 140 1.36 14.36 17.30
C VAL A 140 2.63 13.53 17.21
N ALA A 141 2.80 12.57 18.12
CA ALA A 141 3.94 11.67 18.13
C ALA A 141 3.45 10.23 18.07
N THR A 142 4.14 9.36 17.32
CA THR A 142 3.88 7.92 17.34
C THR A 142 4.37 7.30 18.65
N SER A 143 3.78 6.15 19.04
CA SER A 143 4.04 5.50 20.34
C SER A 143 5.49 5.07 20.56
N ASN A 144 6.26 4.89 19.49
CA ASN A 144 7.66 4.49 19.51
C ASN A 144 8.65 5.66 19.51
N VAL A 145 8.16 6.91 19.52
CA VAL A 145 9.02 8.08 19.68
C VAL A 145 9.63 8.10 21.08
N ARG A 146 10.93 8.22 21.16
CA ARG A 146 11.68 8.34 22.40
C ARG A 146 12.51 9.63 22.39
N VAL A 147 12.59 10.27 23.53
CA VAL A 147 13.42 11.47 23.73
C VAL A 147 14.64 11.05 24.55
N SER A 148 15.84 11.32 24.02
CA SER A 148 17.09 11.12 24.75
C SER A 148 17.24 12.13 25.88
N LYS A 149 18.23 11.91 26.75
CA LYS A 149 18.57 12.88 27.79
C LYS A 149 18.90 14.21 27.15
N VAL A 150 18.17 15.25 27.50
CA VAL A 150 18.33 16.60 26.92
C VAL A 150 17.95 17.65 27.96
N ALA A 151 18.65 18.77 27.93
CA ALA A 151 18.26 19.98 28.60
C ALA A 151 18.08 21.08 27.55
N VAL A 152 16.91 21.73 27.56
CA VAL A 152 16.61 22.85 26.65
C VAL A 152 16.19 24.03 27.48
N SER A 153 16.77 25.19 27.18
CA SER A 153 16.40 26.47 27.79
C SER A 153 16.02 27.48 26.70
N HIS A 154 14.87 28.09 26.85
CA HIS A 154 14.39 29.14 25.95
C HIS A 154 13.68 30.22 26.75
N GLY A 155 14.29 31.40 26.83
CA GLY A 155 13.81 32.47 27.66
C GLY A 155 13.81 32.07 29.14
N SER A 156 12.67 32.19 29.81
CA SER A 156 12.47 31.78 31.21
C SER A 156 12.11 30.32 31.40
N LEU A 157 11.94 29.56 30.31
CA LEU A 157 11.57 28.15 30.34
C LEU A 157 12.80 27.26 30.23
N THR A 158 13.01 26.41 31.22
CA THR A 158 14.04 25.36 31.22
C THR A 158 13.37 23.99 31.39
N ILE A 159 13.61 23.07 30.46
CA ILE A 159 13.12 21.72 30.50
C ILE A 159 14.32 20.77 30.49
N SER A 160 14.37 19.85 31.47
CA SER A 160 15.39 18.82 31.53
C SER A 160 14.70 17.43 31.55
N ILE A 161 15.18 16.53 30.70
CA ILE A 161 14.72 15.13 30.64
C ILE A 161 15.90 14.24 31.06
N ALA A 162 15.71 13.51 32.16
CA ALA A 162 16.69 12.58 32.67
C ALA A 162 16.05 11.19 32.85
N SER A 163 16.83 10.12 32.60
CA SER A 163 16.40 8.75 32.86
C SER A 163 16.86 8.35 34.25
N THR A 164 15.93 8.00 35.14
CA THR A 164 16.23 7.40 36.45
C THR A 164 16.11 5.89 36.31
N LEU A 165 17.24 5.19 36.47
CA LEU A 165 17.24 3.73 36.59
C LEU A 165 16.92 3.38 38.03
N THR A 166 15.73 2.84 38.30
CA THR A 166 15.40 2.25 39.60
C THR A 166 15.81 0.78 39.52
N ALA A 167 16.86 0.42 40.24
CA ALA A 167 17.21 -0.98 40.45
C ALA A 167 16.17 -1.59 41.37
N SER A 168 15.39 -2.55 40.90
CA SER A 168 14.57 -3.42 41.74
C SER A 168 15.52 -4.41 42.43
N GLN A 169 15.57 -4.36 43.76
CA GLN A 169 16.19 -5.39 44.58
C GLN A 169 15.27 -6.58 44.71
#